data_d13253ebe342d66eee753efc8c20277f
#
_entry.id   d13253ebe342d66eee753efc8c20277f
#
_cell.length_a   1.000
_cell.length_b   1.000
_cell.length_c   1.000
_cell.angle_alpha   90.00
_cell.angle_beta   90.00
_cell.angle_gamma   90.00
#
_symmetry.space_group_name_H-M   'P 1'
#
loop_
_entity.id
_entity.type
_entity.pdbx_description
1 polymer ?
#
loop_
_entity_poly.entity_id
_entity_poly.type
_entity_poly.pdbx_seq_one_letter_code
_entity_poly.pdbx_strand_id
1 'polypeptide(L)'
;MWDCGNIMLKPKDIMDCLPLLASVLGNQYGVTVEIGGSEAYTDGKTIHLPALPLDSEPELITMIKGYCDHESAHIRETDFEILRKAQLTPFQHNLFNILEDWRVEERLSARYPGCRENFRHLIQKLFGTQKAGDTNPAFSILNTILLTVRSWSVDAIIPRRESVAKTMERRYPGLRKVLDGILDRMRDSCKDTEECIRYALELEQAILQWGSEQADAQQRRKKDESITKNSLDTAKVSLDALASMLNASSSDELPKGFGESLAERIELDSPKDRQKQLRVTVTGQKRLAELPPGQLSRIERQTAGLGFRLQGLMQAQKWLPVMPGVRGRLSSSLCHRLAVGNPRVFVKNDFRESPNTAVHILLDSSGSMTDSGLMLANAVCYAVGKALQGISGVNLGITAFPGANRAKGGTTVAPVLRHGEKLTARFPEIAYGMTPMAESLWWVMQQMCLLHESRKIILIITDGEPDSIPAAQEAFKQAQKKGFECYGLGIMCPSISTLLPHASRVIEALPQLAPALFELLEGAFRRNT
;
A
#
# COMPACT_ATOMS: atom_id res chain seq x y z
N MET A 1 19.98 31.56 -16.91
CA MET A 1 20.49 30.28 -16.34
C MET A 1 19.96 30.22 -14.94
N TRP A 2 18.82 29.55 -14.74
CA TRP A 2 18.18 29.39 -13.42
C TRP A 2 18.72 28.08 -12.85
N ASP A 3 19.52 28.21 -11.84
CA ASP A 3 20.03 27.09 -11.05
C ASP A 3 18.83 26.54 -10.22
N CYS A 4 18.16 25.53 -10.77
CA CYS A 4 17.20 24.74 -10.01
C CYS A 4 18.01 23.86 -9.07
N GLY A 5 18.39 24.40 -7.91
CA GLY A 5 18.94 23.61 -6.83
C GLY A 5 18.07 22.39 -6.61
N ASN A 6 18.71 21.23 -6.67
CA ASN A 6 18.12 19.92 -6.44
C ASN A 6 17.43 19.92 -5.06
N ILE A 7 16.16 20.28 -5.01
CA ILE A 7 15.34 20.08 -3.82
C ILE A 7 15.14 18.56 -3.73
N MET A 8 15.99 17.89 -3.00
CA MET A 8 15.76 16.49 -2.64
C MET A 8 14.49 16.44 -1.79
N LEU A 9 13.37 16.12 -2.44
CA LEU A 9 12.11 15.86 -1.76
C LEU A 9 12.34 14.73 -0.75
N LYS A 10 12.00 14.99 0.51
CA LYS A 10 12.09 13.96 1.54
C LYS A 10 11.08 12.85 1.23
N PRO A 11 11.36 11.59 1.57
CA PRO A 11 10.42 10.48 1.39
C PRO A 11 9.00 10.80 1.88
N LYS A 12 8.87 11.51 2.99
CA LYS A 12 7.61 11.96 3.55
C LYS A 12 6.83 12.86 2.59
N ASP A 13 7.48 13.85 1.98
CA ASP A 13 6.82 14.83 1.11
C ASP A 13 6.23 14.14 -0.13
N ILE A 14 6.89 13.08 -0.58
CA ILE A 14 6.43 12.26 -1.70
C ILE A 14 5.20 11.43 -1.29
N MET A 15 5.26 10.76 -0.15
CA MET A 15 4.15 9.95 0.35
C MET A 15 2.91 10.80 0.61
N ASP A 16 3.08 12.01 1.13
CA ASP A 16 1.97 12.95 1.36
C ASP A 16 1.28 13.40 0.05
N CYS A 17 1.97 13.34 -1.08
CA CYS A 17 1.43 13.72 -2.39
C CYS A 17 0.77 12.56 -3.16
N LEU A 18 1.02 11.30 -2.80
CA LEU A 18 0.53 10.14 -3.57
C LEU A 18 -1.00 10.12 -3.77
N PRO A 19 -1.86 10.38 -2.77
CA PRO A 19 -3.31 10.37 -2.98
C PRO A 19 -3.79 11.45 -3.97
N LEU A 20 -3.18 12.63 -3.92
CA LEU A 20 -3.50 13.70 -4.87
C LEU A 20 -3.02 13.35 -6.27
N LEU A 21 -1.81 12.81 -6.39
CA LEU A 21 -1.24 12.37 -7.66
C LEU A 21 -2.10 11.27 -8.28
N ALA A 22 -2.48 10.26 -7.52
CA ALA A 22 -3.35 9.17 -7.95
C ALA A 22 -4.72 9.68 -8.44
N SER A 23 -5.33 10.63 -7.73
CA SER A 23 -6.60 11.24 -8.14
C SER A 23 -6.49 12.01 -9.44
N VAL A 24 -5.40 12.75 -9.66
CA VAL A 24 -5.16 13.53 -10.88
C VAL A 24 -4.87 12.62 -12.07
N LEU A 25 -3.97 11.66 -11.89
CA LEU A 25 -3.57 10.73 -12.94
C LEU A 25 -4.72 9.77 -13.30
N GLY A 26 -5.40 9.24 -12.31
CA GLY A 26 -6.58 8.37 -12.51
C GLY A 26 -7.80 9.11 -13.07
N ASN A 27 -7.76 10.45 -13.12
CA ASN A 27 -8.90 11.29 -13.55
C ASN A 27 -10.20 11.00 -12.77
N GLN A 28 -10.06 10.57 -11.54
CA GLN A 28 -11.16 10.21 -10.66
C GLN A 28 -10.99 10.90 -9.31
N TYR A 29 -12.03 11.66 -8.89
CA TYR A 29 -12.03 12.27 -7.58
C TYR A 29 -12.24 11.23 -6.48
N GLY A 30 -11.46 11.34 -5.41
CA GLY A 30 -11.60 10.46 -4.25
C GLY A 30 -10.88 9.12 -4.35
N VAL A 31 -9.93 8.96 -5.29
CA VAL A 31 -9.01 7.81 -5.26
C VAL A 31 -8.25 7.82 -3.94
N THR A 32 -8.32 6.72 -3.23
CA THR A 32 -7.58 6.52 -1.99
C THR A 32 -6.31 5.71 -2.25
N VAL A 33 -5.26 5.98 -1.48
CA VAL A 33 -4.05 5.17 -1.46
C VAL A 33 -3.94 4.55 -0.07
N GLU A 34 -3.93 3.23 -0.01
CA GLU A 34 -3.72 2.47 1.23
C GLU A 34 -2.33 1.81 1.19
N ILE A 35 -1.52 2.06 2.21
CA ILE A 35 -0.21 1.44 2.35
C ILE A 35 -0.30 0.42 3.47
N GLY A 36 -0.10 -0.84 3.14
CA GLY A 36 -0.15 -1.93 4.11
C GLY A 36 -0.60 -3.22 3.44
N GLY A 37 0.02 -4.32 3.80
CA GLY A 37 -0.24 -5.61 3.18
C GLY A 37 0.97 -6.16 2.43
N SER A 38 0.79 -7.28 1.78
CA SER A 38 1.83 -7.98 1.00
C SER A 38 1.66 -7.83 -0.50
N GLU A 39 0.57 -7.21 -0.94
CA GLU A 39 0.20 -7.14 -2.35
C GLU A 39 0.06 -5.70 -2.81
N ALA A 40 0.28 -5.50 -4.09
CA ALA A 40 0.12 -4.24 -4.75
C ALA A 40 -0.90 -4.41 -5.88
N TYR A 41 -2.03 -3.69 -5.81
CA TYR A 41 -3.13 -3.78 -6.79
C TYR A 41 -4.09 -2.61 -6.65
N THR A 42 -4.99 -2.45 -7.63
CA THR A 42 -6.14 -1.54 -7.52
C THR A 42 -7.47 -2.27 -7.74
N ASP A 43 -8.51 -1.78 -7.07
CA ASP A 43 -9.90 -2.20 -7.28
C ASP A 43 -10.69 -1.21 -8.16
N GLY A 44 -10.00 -0.21 -8.73
CA GLY A 44 -10.60 0.87 -9.52
C GLY A 44 -10.96 2.11 -8.70
N LYS A 45 -10.85 2.07 -7.37
CA LYS A 45 -11.11 3.21 -6.45
C LYS A 45 -10.00 3.42 -5.43
N THR A 46 -9.37 2.34 -5.01
CA THR A 46 -8.30 2.34 -4.02
C THR A 46 -7.06 1.71 -4.62
N ILE A 47 -5.92 2.38 -4.48
CA ILE A 47 -4.61 1.84 -4.81
C ILE A 47 -4.04 1.23 -3.53
N HIS A 48 -3.82 -0.07 -3.54
CA HIS A 48 -3.16 -0.78 -2.46
C HIS A 48 -1.67 -0.89 -2.75
N LEU A 49 -0.85 -0.41 -1.82
CA LEU A 49 0.61 -0.50 -1.87
C LEU A 49 1.09 -1.41 -0.74
N PRO A 50 2.12 -2.22 -0.96
CA PRO A 50 2.69 -3.04 0.09
C PRO A 50 3.30 -2.17 1.20
N ALA A 51 3.41 -2.73 2.40
CA ALA A 51 4.04 -2.08 3.54
C ALA A 51 5.49 -1.72 3.21
N LEU A 52 5.86 -0.46 3.47
CA LEU A 52 7.16 0.08 3.10
C LEU A 52 8.04 0.28 4.35
N PRO A 53 9.32 -0.05 4.29
CA PRO A 53 10.26 0.37 5.31
C PRO A 53 10.35 1.89 5.36
N LEU A 54 10.27 2.49 6.55
CA LEU A 54 10.35 3.96 6.71
C LEU A 54 11.72 4.55 6.34
N ASP A 55 12.77 3.75 6.42
CA ASP A 55 14.13 4.12 5.98
C ASP A 55 14.42 3.61 4.56
N SER A 56 13.39 3.54 3.70
CA SER A 56 13.50 3.11 2.32
C SER A 56 14.53 3.96 1.56
N GLU A 57 15.39 3.30 0.81
CA GLU A 57 16.32 3.98 -0.09
C GLU A 57 15.57 4.80 -1.15
N PRO A 58 16.18 5.87 -1.67
CA PRO A 58 15.55 6.71 -2.70
C PRO A 58 15.06 5.92 -3.92
N GLU A 59 15.72 4.82 -4.22
CA GLU A 59 15.37 3.91 -5.31
C GLU A 59 14.01 3.24 -5.09
N LEU A 60 13.76 2.73 -3.88
CA LEU A 60 12.47 2.11 -3.53
C LEU A 60 11.33 3.12 -3.63
N ILE A 61 11.56 4.36 -3.20
CA ILE A 61 10.58 5.44 -3.31
C ILE A 61 10.25 5.75 -4.77
N THR A 62 11.26 5.71 -5.66
CA THR A 62 11.05 5.90 -7.10
C THR A 62 10.23 4.75 -7.69
N MET A 63 10.46 3.52 -7.25
CA MET A 63 9.66 2.36 -7.68
C MET A 63 8.19 2.50 -7.25
N ILE A 64 7.94 2.98 -6.03
CA ILE A 64 6.57 3.20 -5.52
C ILE A 64 5.84 4.27 -6.32
N LYS A 65 6.51 5.35 -6.69
CA LYS A 65 5.92 6.35 -7.59
C LYS A 65 5.53 5.73 -8.93
N GLY A 66 6.44 4.99 -9.53
CA GLY A 66 6.17 4.29 -10.79
C GLY A 66 5.00 3.32 -10.66
N TYR A 67 4.88 2.64 -9.52
CA TYR A 67 3.77 1.76 -9.24
C TYR A 67 2.44 2.52 -9.01
N CYS A 68 2.48 3.63 -8.27
CA CYS A 68 1.30 4.49 -8.10
C CYS A 68 0.81 5.05 -9.45
N ASP A 69 1.73 5.44 -10.33
CA ASP A 69 1.41 5.85 -11.70
C ASP A 69 0.77 4.71 -12.49
N HIS A 70 1.28 3.47 -12.34
CA HIS A 70 0.75 2.26 -12.98
C HIS A 70 -0.69 1.97 -12.55
N GLU A 71 -0.97 1.92 -11.25
CA GLU A 71 -2.32 1.69 -10.75
C GLU A 71 -3.28 2.83 -11.12
N SER A 72 -2.77 4.07 -11.16
CA SER A 72 -3.54 5.21 -11.64
C SER A 72 -3.89 5.09 -13.13
N ALA A 73 -3.02 4.47 -13.94
CA ALA A 73 -3.31 4.19 -15.34
C ALA A 73 -4.44 3.19 -15.49
N HIS A 74 -4.49 2.13 -14.66
CA HIS A 74 -5.61 1.19 -14.63
C HIS A 74 -6.91 1.86 -14.21
N ILE A 75 -6.92 2.67 -13.15
CA ILE A 75 -8.13 3.41 -12.72
C ILE A 75 -8.69 4.26 -13.85
N ARG A 76 -7.81 4.83 -14.68
CA ARG A 76 -8.20 5.73 -15.76
C ARG A 76 -8.65 5.04 -17.03
N GLU A 77 -7.96 3.99 -17.42
CA GLU A 77 -8.01 3.44 -18.78
C GLU A 77 -8.59 2.02 -18.84
N THR A 78 -8.68 1.29 -17.71
CA THR A 78 -9.23 -0.07 -17.67
C THR A 78 -10.72 -0.04 -17.40
N ASP A 79 -11.50 -0.75 -18.23
CA ASP A 79 -12.91 -1.00 -17.96
C ASP A 79 -13.08 -2.27 -17.11
N PHE A 80 -13.16 -2.06 -15.78
CA PHE A 80 -13.33 -3.13 -14.81
C PHE A 80 -14.69 -3.86 -14.92
N GLU A 81 -15.68 -3.24 -15.55
CA GLU A 81 -16.98 -3.89 -15.77
C GLU A 81 -16.90 -4.93 -16.90
N ILE A 82 -16.27 -4.56 -18.01
CA ILE A 82 -16.00 -5.47 -19.13
C ILE A 82 -15.13 -6.63 -18.65
N LEU A 83 -14.05 -6.34 -17.92
CA LEU A 83 -13.16 -7.36 -17.37
C LEU A 83 -13.90 -8.36 -16.47
N ARG A 84 -14.77 -7.87 -15.58
CA ARG A 84 -15.56 -8.74 -14.68
C ARG A 84 -16.55 -9.61 -15.46
N LYS A 85 -17.16 -9.07 -16.50
CA LYS A 85 -18.10 -9.82 -17.36
C LYS A 85 -17.43 -10.90 -18.20
N ALA A 86 -16.16 -10.72 -18.54
CA ALA A 86 -15.40 -11.66 -19.36
C ALA A 86 -15.13 -13.02 -18.68
N GLN A 87 -15.17 -13.09 -17.34
CA GLN A 87 -14.97 -14.32 -16.55
C GLN A 87 -13.74 -15.14 -17.01
N LEU A 88 -12.61 -14.48 -17.16
CA LEU A 88 -11.37 -15.07 -17.65
C LEU A 88 -10.86 -16.16 -16.69
N THR A 89 -10.30 -17.24 -17.27
CA THR A 89 -9.52 -18.21 -16.49
C THR A 89 -8.26 -17.56 -15.91
N PRO A 90 -7.60 -18.15 -14.90
CA PRO A 90 -6.35 -17.59 -14.36
C PRO A 90 -5.27 -17.37 -15.44
N PHE A 91 -5.15 -18.30 -16.38
CA PHE A 91 -4.20 -18.17 -17.48
C PHE A 91 -4.57 -17.02 -18.45
N GLN A 92 -5.84 -16.93 -18.86
CA GLN A 92 -6.34 -15.83 -19.68
C GLN A 92 -6.17 -14.48 -18.99
N HIS A 93 -6.42 -14.43 -17.69
CA HIS A 93 -6.26 -13.22 -16.90
C HIS A 93 -4.79 -12.79 -16.81
N ASN A 94 -3.84 -13.74 -16.70
CA ASN A 94 -2.42 -13.45 -16.72
C ASN A 94 -1.99 -12.86 -18.08
N LEU A 95 -2.42 -13.45 -19.19
CA LEU A 95 -2.18 -12.90 -20.53
C LEU A 95 -2.80 -11.50 -20.69
N PHE A 96 -4.04 -11.33 -20.25
CA PHE A 96 -4.72 -10.04 -20.27
C PHE A 96 -3.94 -8.97 -19.50
N ASN A 97 -3.50 -9.26 -18.27
CA ASN A 97 -2.73 -8.33 -17.46
C ASN A 97 -1.45 -7.88 -18.17
N ILE A 98 -0.71 -8.82 -18.78
CA ILE A 98 0.52 -8.48 -19.53
C ILE A 98 0.22 -7.45 -20.65
N LEU A 99 -0.87 -7.61 -21.37
CA LEU A 99 -1.24 -6.74 -22.48
C LEU A 99 -1.81 -5.40 -22.00
N GLU A 100 -2.73 -5.46 -21.04
CA GLU A 100 -3.42 -4.29 -20.50
C GLU A 100 -2.46 -3.34 -19.79
N ASP A 101 -1.53 -3.87 -19.01
CA ASP A 101 -0.48 -3.09 -18.33
C ASP A 101 0.27 -2.19 -19.33
N TRP A 102 0.73 -2.75 -20.44
CA TRP A 102 1.42 -1.95 -21.46
C TRP A 102 0.50 -0.91 -22.08
N ARG A 103 -0.74 -1.28 -22.41
CA ARG A 103 -1.69 -0.38 -23.06
C ARG A 103 -2.01 0.83 -22.18
N VAL A 104 -2.30 0.60 -20.89
CA VAL A 104 -2.65 1.69 -19.97
C VAL A 104 -1.45 2.60 -19.68
N GLU A 105 -0.26 2.02 -19.54
CA GLU A 105 0.99 2.77 -19.34
C GLU A 105 1.33 3.66 -20.56
N GLU A 106 1.20 3.15 -21.78
CA GLU A 106 1.44 3.94 -22.99
C GLU A 106 0.45 5.10 -23.11
N ARG A 107 -0.84 4.87 -22.81
CA ARG A 107 -1.86 5.92 -22.83
C ARG A 107 -1.60 6.98 -21.76
N LEU A 108 -1.25 6.56 -20.56
CA LEU A 108 -0.92 7.50 -19.50
C LEU A 108 0.35 8.30 -19.85
N SER A 109 1.38 7.63 -20.40
CA SER A 109 2.64 8.26 -20.82
C SER A 109 2.47 9.27 -21.96
N ALA A 110 1.53 9.01 -22.87
CA ALA A 110 1.19 9.96 -23.94
C ALA A 110 0.57 11.25 -23.38
N ARG A 111 -0.19 11.17 -22.31
CA ARG A 111 -0.83 12.31 -21.64
C ARG A 111 0.07 12.99 -20.61
N TYR A 112 0.85 12.22 -19.87
CA TYR A 112 1.75 12.67 -18.81
C TYR A 112 3.17 12.12 -19.04
N PRO A 113 4.00 12.82 -19.81
CA PRO A 113 5.34 12.32 -20.19
C PRO A 113 6.25 11.97 -19.02
N GLY A 114 6.04 12.59 -17.83
CA GLY A 114 6.79 12.26 -16.61
C GLY A 114 6.56 10.83 -16.12
N CYS A 115 5.38 10.26 -16.34
CA CYS A 115 5.08 8.87 -15.96
C CYS A 115 5.90 7.87 -16.78
N ARG A 116 6.26 8.19 -18.03
CA ARG A 116 7.09 7.32 -18.90
C ARG A 116 8.44 6.98 -18.26
N GLU A 117 9.07 7.97 -17.63
CA GLU A 117 10.35 7.75 -16.96
C GLU A 117 10.20 6.87 -15.71
N ASN A 118 9.13 7.10 -14.93
CA ASN A 118 8.81 6.28 -13.78
C ASN A 118 8.54 4.82 -14.18
N PHE A 119 7.78 4.58 -15.25
CA PHE A 119 7.53 3.22 -15.79
C PHE A 119 8.82 2.58 -16.30
N ARG A 120 9.64 3.32 -17.03
CA ARG A 120 10.93 2.79 -17.52
C ARG A 120 11.81 2.31 -16.37
N HIS A 121 11.94 3.13 -15.34
CA HIS A 121 12.71 2.79 -14.13
C HIS A 121 12.16 1.54 -13.43
N LEU A 122 10.84 1.51 -13.21
CA LEU A 122 10.15 0.42 -12.54
C LEU A 122 10.29 -0.91 -13.31
N ILE A 123 10.03 -0.91 -14.62
CA ILE A 123 10.16 -2.08 -15.50
C ILE A 123 11.61 -2.60 -15.54
N GLN A 124 12.58 -1.70 -15.65
CA GLN A 124 14.00 -2.07 -15.67
C GLN A 124 14.41 -2.74 -14.35
N LYS A 125 13.93 -2.26 -13.21
CA LYS A 125 14.26 -2.82 -11.90
C LYS A 125 13.57 -4.16 -11.64
N LEU A 126 12.31 -4.29 -11.99
CA LEU A 126 11.57 -5.53 -11.77
C LEU A 126 11.96 -6.62 -12.76
N PHE A 127 12.16 -6.28 -14.02
CA PHE A 127 12.37 -7.27 -15.09
C PHE A 127 13.80 -7.30 -15.67
N GLY A 128 14.66 -6.36 -15.30
CA GLY A 128 16.05 -6.31 -15.82
C GLY A 128 16.99 -7.37 -15.24
N THR A 129 16.81 -7.78 -14.00
CA THR A 129 17.80 -8.54 -13.22
C THR A 129 17.34 -9.90 -12.68
N GLN A 130 16.09 -10.33 -12.86
CA GLN A 130 15.63 -11.63 -12.36
C GLN A 130 16.37 -12.79 -13.01
N LYS A 131 16.96 -13.66 -12.19
CA LYS A 131 17.51 -14.94 -12.65
C LYS A 131 16.34 -15.90 -12.91
N ALA A 132 16.35 -16.56 -14.06
CA ALA A 132 15.40 -17.59 -14.39
C ALA A 132 15.54 -18.76 -13.41
N GLY A 133 14.52 -18.93 -12.57
CA GLY A 133 14.35 -20.05 -11.65
C GLY A 133 12.94 -20.62 -11.78
N ASP A 134 12.37 -20.63 -12.99
CA ASP A 134 11.01 -21.08 -13.23
C ASP A 134 10.91 -22.60 -12.97
N THR A 135 10.03 -22.98 -12.05
CA THR A 135 9.74 -24.37 -11.73
C THR A 135 9.01 -25.08 -12.88
N ASN A 136 8.24 -24.34 -13.69
CA ASN A 136 7.55 -24.87 -14.86
C ASN A 136 8.22 -24.37 -16.17
N PRO A 137 8.70 -25.28 -17.04
CA PRO A 137 9.30 -24.92 -18.33
C PRO A 137 8.39 -24.08 -19.23
N ALA A 138 7.06 -24.22 -19.13
CA ALA A 138 6.09 -23.48 -19.93
C ALA A 138 6.04 -21.99 -19.57
N PHE A 139 6.48 -21.60 -18.38
CA PHE A 139 6.56 -20.19 -17.99
C PHE A 139 7.48 -19.36 -18.89
N SER A 140 8.40 -20.03 -19.62
CA SER A 140 9.19 -19.35 -20.66
C SER A 140 8.32 -18.73 -21.77
N ILE A 141 7.11 -19.24 -22.02
CA ILE A 141 6.14 -18.68 -22.97
C ILE A 141 5.61 -17.35 -22.42
N LEU A 142 5.04 -17.34 -21.21
CA LEU A 142 4.52 -16.14 -20.58
C LEU A 142 5.61 -15.07 -20.37
N ASN A 143 6.80 -15.49 -19.93
CA ASN A 143 7.93 -14.58 -19.77
C ASN A 143 8.41 -14.01 -21.13
N THR A 144 8.33 -14.76 -22.23
CA THR A 144 8.64 -14.23 -23.56
C THR A 144 7.61 -13.19 -23.99
N ILE A 145 6.32 -13.44 -23.79
CA ILE A 145 5.24 -12.49 -24.09
C ILE A 145 5.44 -11.22 -23.27
N LEU A 146 5.60 -11.36 -21.94
CA LEU A 146 5.83 -10.24 -21.02
C LEU A 146 7.02 -9.38 -21.44
N LEU A 147 8.19 -10.00 -21.64
CA LEU A 147 9.40 -9.26 -21.98
C LEU A 147 9.34 -8.67 -23.41
N THR A 148 8.61 -9.29 -24.34
CA THR A 148 8.39 -8.72 -25.66
C THR A 148 7.56 -7.45 -25.55
N VAL A 149 6.43 -7.50 -24.88
CA VAL A 149 5.54 -6.34 -24.67
C VAL A 149 6.25 -5.22 -23.91
N ARG A 150 6.94 -5.54 -22.82
CA ARG A 150 7.69 -4.54 -22.04
C ARG A 150 8.87 -3.93 -22.77
N SER A 151 9.50 -4.67 -23.70
CA SER A 151 10.61 -4.18 -24.51
C SER A 151 10.22 -3.12 -25.55
N TRP A 152 8.94 -2.95 -25.84
CA TRP A 152 8.48 -1.87 -26.74
C TRP A 152 8.68 -0.48 -26.13
N SER A 153 8.67 -0.38 -24.80
CA SER A 153 8.85 0.88 -24.07
C SER A 153 10.21 0.97 -23.37
N VAL A 154 10.92 -0.15 -23.14
CA VAL A 154 12.17 -0.20 -22.36
C VAL A 154 13.23 -1.07 -23.04
N ASP A 155 14.12 -0.43 -23.81
CA ASP A 155 15.19 -1.14 -24.56
C ASP A 155 16.15 -1.91 -23.66
N ALA A 156 16.36 -1.48 -22.42
CA ALA A 156 17.30 -2.09 -21.48
C ALA A 156 17.00 -3.56 -21.17
N ILE A 157 15.77 -4.04 -21.39
CA ILE A 157 15.40 -5.45 -21.15
C ILE A 157 15.50 -6.33 -22.41
N ILE A 158 15.83 -5.78 -23.58
CA ILE A 158 15.96 -6.52 -24.84
C ILE A 158 16.93 -7.71 -24.72
N PRO A 159 18.13 -7.58 -24.12
CA PRO A 159 19.04 -8.72 -23.99
C PRO A 159 18.43 -9.89 -23.22
N ARG A 160 17.65 -9.59 -22.18
CA ARG A 160 16.95 -10.61 -21.40
C ARG A 160 15.81 -11.23 -22.19
N ARG A 161 14.99 -10.42 -22.89
CA ARG A 161 13.96 -10.91 -23.80
C ARG A 161 14.53 -11.94 -24.77
N GLU A 162 15.63 -11.63 -25.45
CA GLU A 162 16.25 -12.53 -26.41
C GLU A 162 16.77 -13.83 -25.75
N SER A 163 17.32 -13.75 -24.56
CA SER A 163 17.76 -14.93 -23.81
C SER A 163 16.61 -15.88 -23.49
N VAL A 164 15.49 -15.32 -22.97
CA VAL A 164 14.30 -16.10 -22.62
C VAL A 164 13.62 -16.65 -23.88
N ALA A 165 13.49 -15.84 -24.93
CA ALA A 165 12.90 -16.24 -26.21
C ALA A 165 13.70 -17.38 -26.89
N LYS A 166 15.03 -17.37 -26.79
CA LYS A 166 15.87 -18.49 -27.29
C LYS A 166 15.60 -19.78 -26.47
N THR A 167 15.34 -19.66 -25.18
CA THR A 167 15.05 -20.83 -24.36
C THR A 167 13.67 -21.38 -24.67
N MET A 168 12.66 -20.49 -24.85
CA MET A 168 11.32 -20.85 -25.29
C MET A 168 11.36 -21.53 -26.68
N GLU A 169 12.02 -20.94 -27.66
CA GLU A 169 12.09 -21.46 -29.04
C GLU A 169 12.71 -22.87 -29.11
N ARG A 170 13.70 -23.15 -28.25
CA ARG A 170 14.29 -24.51 -28.18
C ARG A 170 13.30 -25.57 -27.67
N ARG A 171 12.34 -25.17 -26.78
CA ARG A 171 11.35 -26.07 -26.20
C ARG A 171 10.04 -26.11 -26.98
N TYR A 172 9.69 -25.00 -27.60
CA TYR A 172 8.42 -24.77 -28.32
C TYR A 172 8.71 -24.21 -29.71
N PRO A 173 9.33 -25.02 -30.63
CA PRO A 173 9.81 -24.54 -31.93
C PRO A 173 8.67 -24.00 -32.79
N GLY A 174 8.89 -22.81 -33.36
CA GLY A 174 7.94 -22.13 -34.25
C GLY A 174 6.82 -21.36 -33.51
N LEU A 175 6.61 -21.58 -32.22
CA LEU A 175 5.60 -20.86 -31.46
C LEU A 175 5.89 -19.36 -31.37
N ARG A 176 7.15 -18.97 -31.21
CA ARG A 176 7.57 -17.56 -31.15
C ARG A 176 7.05 -16.76 -32.34
N LYS A 177 7.18 -17.25 -33.55
CA LYS A 177 6.74 -16.53 -34.75
C LYS A 177 5.24 -16.25 -34.76
N VAL A 178 4.45 -17.19 -34.26
CA VAL A 178 3.00 -17.03 -34.19
C VAL A 178 2.64 -15.97 -33.13
N LEU A 179 3.26 -16.05 -31.94
CA LEU A 179 3.03 -15.09 -30.86
C LEU A 179 3.47 -13.67 -31.25
N ASP A 180 4.66 -13.51 -31.83
CA ASP A 180 5.16 -12.20 -32.29
C ASP A 180 4.18 -11.57 -33.29
N GLY A 181 3.62 -12.35 -34.25
CA GLY A 181 2.64 -11.85 -35.20
C GLY A 181 1.32 -11.37 -34.57
N ILE A 182 0.86 -11.98 -33.46
CA ILE A 182 -0.31 -11.52 -32.70
C ILE A 182 0.04 -10.26 -31.93
N LEU A 183 1.20 -10.24 -31.28
CA LEU A 183 1.67 -9.10 -30.47
C LEU A 183 1.90 -7.85 -31.32
N ASP A 184 2.46 -7.99 -32.52
CA ASP A 184 2.65 -6.86 -33.45
C ASP A 184 1.30 -6.24 -33.84
N ARG A 185 0.30 -7.06 -34.17
CA ARG A 185 -1.07 -6.56 -34.43
C ARG A 185 -1.68 -5.88 -33.21
N MET A 186 -1.49 -6.45 -32.03
CA MET A 186 -1.96 -5.86 -30.77
C MET A 186 -1.32 -4.49 -30.55
N ARG A 187 -0.01 -4.37 -30.71
CA ARG A 187 0.73 -3.11 -30.56
C ARG A 187 0.17 -2.00 -31.46
N ASP A 188 -0.16 -2.33 -32.69
CA ASP A 188 -0.58 -1.35 -33.69
C ASP A 188 -2.07 -0.96 -33.59
N SER A 189 -2.92 -1.83 -33.08
CA SER A 189 -4.36 -1.66 -33.16
C SER A 189 -5.12 -1.67 -31.83
N CYS A 190 -4.55 -2.12 -30.72
CA CYS A 190 -5.26 -2.25 -29.46
C CYS A 190 -5.64 -0.90 -28.83
N LYS A 191 -6.96 -0.64 -28.71
CA LYS A 191 -7.48 0.67 -28.26
C LYS A 191 -8.11 0.64 -26.87
N ASP A 192 -8.65 -0.48 -26.43
CA ASP A 192 -9.41 -0.56 -25.18
C ASP A 192 -9.26 -1.93 -24.49
N THR A 193 -9.90 -2.06 -23.34
CA THR A 193 -9.86 -3.26 -22.50
C THR A 193 -10.47 -4.47 -23.20
N GLU A 194 -11.52 -4.28 -24.00
CA GLU A 194 -12.19 -5.37 -24.73
C GLU A 194 -11.26 -5.96 -25.79
N GLU A 195 -10.54 -5.12 -26.53
CA GLU A 195 -9.54 -5.56 -27.50
C GLU A 195 -8.35 -6.29 -26.82
N CYS A 196 -7.91 -5.84 -25.64
CA CYS A 196 -6.90 -6.58 -24.86
C CYS A 196 -7.37 -7.98 -24.48
N ILE A 197 -8.63 -8.12 -24.04
CA ILE A 197 -9.21 -9.43 -23.73
C ILE A 197 -9.23 -10.31 -25.00
N ARG A 198 -9.64 -9.77 -26.13
CA ARG A 198 -9.66 -10.49 -27.42
C ARG A 198 -8.27 -10.99 -27.81
N TYR A 199 -7.23 -10.15 -27.68
CA TYR A 199 -5.86 -10.57 -27.97
C TYR A 199 -5.31 -11.59 -26.97
N ALA A 200 -5.69 -11.50 -25.69
CA ALA A 200 -5.33 -12.51 -24.69
C ALA A 200 -5.92 -13.89 -25.04
N LEU A 201 -7.19 -13.92 -25.47
CA LEU A 201 -7.85 -15.15 -25.94
C LEU A 201 -7.24 -15.67 -27.26
N GLU A 202 -6.86 -14.79 -28.17
CA GLU A 202 -6.17 -15.17 -29.41
C GLU A 202 -4.78 -15.79 -29.14
N LEU A 203 -4.02 -15.24 -28.18
CA LEU A 203 -2.76 -15.83 -27.73
C LEU A 203 -2.95 -17.22 -27.12
N GLU A 204 -3.95 -17.38 -26.26
CA GLU A 204 -4.27 -18.69 -25.69
C GLU A 204 -4.62 -19.70 -26.77
N GLN A 205 -5.48 -19.34 -27.73
CA GLN A 205 -5.88 -20.21 -28.85
C GLN A 205 -4.65 -20.62 -29.68
N ALA A 206 -3.74 -19.69 -29.96
CA ALA A 206 -2.52 -20.00 -30.69
C ALA A 206 -1.60 -20.98 -29.94
N ILE A 207 -1.50 -20.84 -28.62
CA ILE A 207 -0.75 -21.75 -27.76
C ILE A 207 -1.40 -23.14 -27.73
N LEU A 208 -2.72 -23.22 -27.59
CA LEU A 208 -3.49 -24.46 -27.60
C LEU A 208 -3.37 -25.19 -28.97
N GLN A 209 -3.51 -24.46 -30.06
CA GLN A 209 -3.36 -25.00 -31.40
C GLN A 209 -1.94 -25.58 -31.62
N TRP A 210 -0.93 -24.82 -31.25
CA TRP A 210 0.46 -25.31 -31.32
C TRP A 210 0.63 -26.61 -30.51
N GLY A 211 0.08 -26.66 -29.28
CA GLY A 211 0.13 -27.84 -28.41
C GLY A 211 -0.53 -29.07 -29.05
N SER A 212 -1.70 -28.90 -29.66
CA SER A 212 -2.42 -30.00 -30.35
C SER A 212 -1.67 -30.51 -31.57
N GLU A 213 -1.10 -29.62 -32.39
CA GLU A 213 -0.30 -29.98 -33.58
C GLU A 213 0.95 -30.79 -33.19
N GLN A 214 1.62 -30.41 -32.08
CA GLN A 214 2.79 -31.14 -31.58
C GLN A 214 2.38 -32.51 -30.98
N ALA A 215 1.26 -32.61 -30.29
CA ALA A 215 0.77 -33.88 -29.76
C ALA A 215 0.45 -34.86 -30.91
N ASP A 216 -0.20 -34.39 -31.98
CA ASP A 216 -0.47 -35.19 -33.19
C ASP A 216 0.83 -35.62 -33.91
N ALA A 217 1.79 -34.71 -34.01
CA ALA A 217 3.08 -35.00 -34.58
C ALA A 217 3.85 -36.07 -33.78
N GLN A 218 3.78 -36.00 -32.45
CA GLN A 218 4.37 -37.04 -31.58
C GLN A 218 3.69 -38.40 -31.74
N GLN A 219 2.37 -38.45 -31.86
CA GLN A 219 1.68 -39.72 -32.11
C GLN A 219 2.06 -40.35 -33.44
N ARG A 220 2.24 -39.54 -34.47
CA ARG A 220 2.74 -40.01 -35.79
C ARG A 220 4.19 -40.53 -35.72
N ARG A 221 5.08 -39.80 -34.99
CA ARG A 221 6.50 -40.19 -34.79
C ARG A 221 6.67 -41.43 -33.93
N LYS A 222 5.80 -41.73 -32.98
CA LYS A 222 5.81 -42.99 -32.21
C LYS A 222 5.57 -44.23 -33.06
N LYS A 223 5.06 -44.08 -34.27
CA LYS A 223 4.89 -45.16 -35.26
C LYS A 223 6.13 -45.39 -36.10
N ASP A 224 7.13 -44.47 -36.06
CA ASP A 224 8.35 -44.53 -36.80
C ASP A 224 9.52 -44.92 -35.86
N GLU A 225 10.07 -46.15 -36.00
CA GLU A 225 11.05 -46.76 -35.06
C GLU A 225 12.44 -46.11 -35.03
N SER A 226 12.67 -45.00 -35.72
CA SER A 226 14.01 -44.41 -35.91
C SER A 226 14.42 -43.28 -34.95
N ILE A 227 13.61 -42.97 -33.88
CA ILE A 227 13.85 -41.79 -33.05
C ILE A 227 14.41 -42.13 -31.68
N THR A 228 15.47 -41.44 -31.25
CA THR A 228 16.11 -41.61 -29.93
C THR A 228 15.17 -41.28 -28.76
N LYS A 229 15.11 -42.14 -27.74
CA LYS A 229 14.26 -42.00 -26.51
C LYS A 229 14.35 -40.62 -25.87
N ASN A 230 15.54 -40.00 -25.82
CA ASN A 230 15.76 -38.70 -25.17
C ASN A 230 14.99 -37.53 -25.80
N SER A 231 14.80 -37.53 -27.12
CA SER A 231 14.04 -36.44 -27.80
C SER A 231 12.52 -36.54 -27.57
N LEU A 232 12.02 -37.77 -27.44
CA LEU A 232 10.61 -38.05 -27.12
C LEU A 232 10.27 -37.67 -25.66
N ASP A 233 11.16 -37.95 -24.72
CA ASP A 233 10.97 -37.61 -23.31
C ASP A 233 10.98 -36.09 -23.08
N THR A 234 11.88 -35.34 -23.72
CA THR A 234 11.94 -33.88 -23.65
C THR A 234 10.68 -33.24 -24.23
N ALA A 235 10.18 -33.72 -25.36
CA ALA A 235 8.95 -33.18 -25.97
C ALA A 235 7.72 -33.49 -25.14
N LYS A 236 7.65 -34.67 -24.49
CA LYS A 236 6.57 -35.02 -23.56
C LYS A 236 6.56 -34.11 -22.35
N VAL A 237 7.71 -33.90 -21.69
CA VAL A 237 7.85 -32.99 -20.55
C VAL A 237 7.39 -31.57 -20.90
N SER A 238 7.68 -31.08 -22.11
CA SER A 238 7.26 -29.75 -22.57
C SER A 238 5.75 -29.66 -22.75
N LEU A 239 5.10 -30.70 -23.29
CA LEU A 239 3.64 -30.72 -23.47
C LEU A 239 2.90 -30.88 -22.12
N ASP A 240 3.41 -31.71 -21.22
CA ASP A 240 2.83 -31.88 -19.87
C ASP A 240 2.93 -30.55 -19.07
N ALA A 241 4.07 -29.85 -19.19
CA ALA A 241 4.26 -28.56 -18.59
C ALA A 241 3.31 -27.48 -19.14
N LEU A 242 3.08 -27.51 -20.46
CA LEU A 242 2.13 -26.64 -21.15
C LEU A 242 0.70 -26.89 -20.68
N ALA A 243 0.31 -28.16 -20.62
CA ALA A 243 -1.04 -28.55 -20.12
C ALA A 243 -1.25 -28.11 -18.67
N SER A 244 -0.25 -28.25 -17.80
CA SER A 244 -0.32 -27.76 -16.42
C SER A 244 -0.51 -26.25 -16.35
N MET A 245 0.18 -25.47 -17.16
CA MET A 245 0.05 -24.01 -17.19
C MET A 245 -1.33 -23.56 -17.69
N LEU A 246 -1.83 -24.18 -18.77
CA LEU A 246 -3.15 -23.85 -19.36
C LEU A 246 -4.31 -24.19 -18.42
N ASN A 247 -4.16 -25.23 -17.59
CA ASN A 247 -5.18 -25.69 -16.63
C ASN A 247 -4.92 -25.18 -15.20
N ALA A 248 -4.12 -24.13 -15.03
CA ALA A 248 -3.90 -23.52 -13.72
C ALA A 248 -5.22 -23.12 -13.06
N SER A 249 -5.42 -23.55 -11.80
CA SER A 249 -6.66 -23.31 -11.04
C SER A 249 -6.63 -22.02 -10.26
N SER A 250 -5.43 -21.46 -10.04
CA SER A 250 -5.21 -20.18 -9.35
C SER A 250 -4.07 -19.37 -10.00
N SER A 251 -4.04 -18.07 -9.72
CA SER A 251 -2.94 -17.20 -10.14
C SER A 251 -1.60 -17.57 -9.49
N ASP A 252 -1.61 -18.18 -8.30
CA ASP A 252 -0.40 -18.62 -7.58
C ASP A 252 0.38 -19.71 -8.33
N GLU A 253 -0.27 -20.41 -9.26
CA GLU A 253 0.33 -21.44 -10.12
C GLU A 253 1.01 -20.86 -11.38
N LEU A 254 0.92 -19.55 -11.59
CA LEU A 254 1.44 -18.83 -12.75
C LEU A 254 2.60 -17.90 -12.37
N PRO A 255 3.36 -17.37 -13.34
CA PRO A 255 4.39 -16.38 -13.06
C PRO A 255 3.82 -15.15 -12.36
N LYS A 256 4.57 -14.63 -11.40
CA LYS A 256 4.18 -13.47 -10.60
C LYS A 256 3.90 -12.25 -11.47
N GLY A 257 2.80 -11.59 -11.17
CA GLY A 257 2.42 -10.33 -11.78
C GLY A 257 3.30 -9.16 -11.33
N PHE A 258 2.95 -7.96 -11.79
CA PHE A 258 3.71 -6.74 -11.53
C PHE A 258 3.72 -6.37 -10.04
N GLY A 259 2.55 -6.40 -9.39
CA GLY A 259 2.40 -6.09 -7.97
C GLY A 259 3.08 -7.08 -7.04
N GLU A 260 2.99 -8.38 -7.33
CA GLU A 260 3.67 -9.44 -6.57
C GLU A 260 5.20 -9.34 -6.70
N SER A 261 5.70 -9.01 -7.91
CA SER A 261 7.12 -8.78 -8.16
C SER A 261 7.66 -7.57 -7.39
N LEU A 262 6.86 -6.51 -7.24
CA LEU A 262 7.19 -5.35 -6.42
C LEU A 262 7.23 -5.71 -4.94
N ALA A 263 6.23 -6.43 -4.44
CA ALA A 263 6.16 -6.86 -3.04
C ALA A 263 7.36 -7.73 -2.66
N GLU A 264 7.75 -8.68 -3.51
CA GLU A 264 8.93 -9.52 -3.32
C GLU A 264 10.23 -8.70 -3.29
N ARG A 265 10.34 -7.67 -4.15
CA ARG A 265 11.50 -6.78 -4.16
C ARG A 265 11.62 -5.98 -2.87
N ILE A 266 10.51 -5.48 -2.36
CA ILE A 266 10.47 -4.76 -1.08
C ILE A 266 10.90 -5.68 0.07
N GLU A 267 10.46 -6.94 0.05
CA GLU A 267 10.85 -7.94 1.05
C GLU A 267 12.35 -8.25 0.99
N LEU A 268 12.93 -8.38 -0.20
CA LEU A 268 14.37 -8.62 -0.41
C LEU A 268 15.26 -7.46 0.04
N ASP A 269 14.79 -6.23 -0.13
CA ASP A 269 15.52 -5.01 0.26
C ASP A 269 15.31 -4.67 1.75
N SER A 270 14.47 -5.43 2.48
CA SER A 270 14.27 -5.30 3.91
C SER A 270 15.49 -5.81 4.71
N PRO A 271 15.82 -5.21 5.87
CA PRO A 271 16.99 -5.60 6.66
C PRO A 271 17.00 -7.10 7.01
N LYS A 272 18.11 -7.78 6.74
CA LYS A 272 18.25 -9.25 6.96
C LYS A 272 18.40 -9.66 8.44
N ASP A 273 18.46 -8.72 9.36
CA ASP A 273 18.54 -9.01 10.79
C ASP A 273 17.19 -9.50 11.32
N ARG A 274 17.04 -10.82 11.47
CA ARG A 274 15.78 -11.47 11.86
C ARG A 274 15.18 -10.95 13.17
N GLN A 275 16.00 -10.41 14.08
CA GLN A 275 15.53 -9.82 15.34
C GLN A 275 14.95 -8.42 15.17
N LYS A 276 15.28 -7.72 14.06
CA LYS A 276 14.78 -6.38 13.71
C LYS A 276 13.82 -6.41 12.54
N GLN A 277 13.61 -7.55 11.94
CA GLN A 277 12.72 -7.72 10.79
C GLN A 277 11.27 -7.56 11.26
N LEU A 278 10.66 -6.42 10.91
CA LEU A 278 9.23 -6.22 11.07
C LEU A 278 8.51 -7.06 10.02
N ARG A 279 7.61 -7.92 10.47
CA ARG A 279 6.76 -8.69 9.57
C ARG A 279 5.78 -7.75 8.87
N VAL A 280 5.49 -8.03 7.61
CA VAL A 280 4.46 -7.30 6.88
C VAL A 280 3.12 -7.43 7.61
N THR A 281 2.47 -6.29 7.82
CA THR A 281 1.18 -6.24 8.52
C THR A 281 0.06 -6.05 7.54
N VAL A 282 -0.89 -6.95 7.55
CA VAL A 282 -2.06 -6.97 6.67
C VAL A 282 -3.29 -6.48 7.43
N THR A 283 -4.17 -5.77 6.74
CA THR A 283 -5.48 -5.41 7.30
C THR A 283 -6.34 -6.66 7.41
N GLY A 284 -6.66 -7.03 8.63
CA GLY A 284 -7.56 -8.11 8.98
C GLY A 284 -8.91 -7.61 9.47
N GLN A 285 -9.76 -8.53 9.87
CA GLN A 285 -11.05 -8.23 10.49
C GLN A 285 -10.99 -8.57 11.98
N LYS A 286 -11.79 -7.86 12.79
CA LYS A 286 -12.04 -8.21 14.18
C LYS A 286 -13.52 -8.11 14.47
N ARG A 287 -14.02 -9.02 15.30
CA ARG A 287 -15.41 -8.94 15.75
C ARG A 287 -15.55 -7.75 16.68
N LEU A 288 -16.38 -6.81 16.29
CA LEU A 288 -16.70 -5.59 17.05
C LEU A 288 -18.11 -5.70 17.60
N ALA A 289 -18.26 -5.40 18.89
CA ALA A 289 -19.55 -5.29 19.58
C ALA A 289 -19.80 -3.85 20.03
N GLU A 290 -21.05 -3.49 20.13
CA GLU A 290 -21.45 -2.19 20.69
C GLU A 290 -21.29 -2.17 22.22
N LEU A 291 -20.71 -1.09 22.73
CA LEU A 291 -20.65 -0.86 24.17
C LEU A 291 -22.08 -0.69 24.71
N PRO A 292 -22.43 -1.34 25.85
CA PRO A 292 -23.74 -1.23 26.43
C PRO A 292 -24.12 0.23 26.74
N PRO A 293 -25.38 0.66 26.49
CA PRO A 293 -25.80 2.05 26.71
C PRO A 293 -25.55 2.56 28.13
N GLY A 294 -25.71 1.70 29.13
CA GLY A 294 -25.42 2.05 30.53
C GLY A 294 -23.93 2.30 30.79
N GLN A 295 -23.05 1.61 30.09
CA GLN A 295 -21.61 1.82 30.15
C GLN A 295 -21.22 3.13 29.43
N LEU A 296 -21.81 3.42 28.28
CA LEU A 296 -21.57 4.67 27.54
C LEU A 296 -21.90 5.90 28.40
N SER A 297 -23.09 5.92 29.03
CA SER A 297 -23.50 7.01 29.92
C SER A 297 -22.59 7.16 31.13
N ARG A 298 -22.02 6.05 31.63
CA ARG A 298 -21.04 6.08 32.73
C ARG A 298 -19.72 6.68 32.27
N ILE A 299 -19.21 6.25 31.10
CA ILE A 299 -17.97 6.75 30.53
C ILE A 299 -18.08 8.26 30.29
N GLU A 300 -19.15 8.72 29.64
CA GLU A 300 -19.36 10.14 29.32
C GLU A 300 -19.40 11.01 30.58
N ARG A 301 -20.07 10.55 31.64
CA ARG A 301 -20.09 11.27 32.93
C ARG A 301 -18.72 11.36 33.59
N GLN A 302 -17.95 10.25 33.58
CA GLN A 302 -16.63 10.22 34.23
C GLN A 302 -15.57 11.00 33.45
N THR A 303 -15.81 11.27 32.16
CA THR A 303 -14.84 11.93 31.26
C THR A 303 -15.35 13.27 30.70
N ALA A 304 -16.42 13.83 31.25
CA ALA A 304 -17.08 15.04 30.73
C ALA A 304 -16.15 16.27 30.56
N GLY A 305 -15.11 16.40 31.38
CA GLY A 305 -14.13 17.49 31.26
C GLY A 305 -12.92 17.21 30.38
N LEU A 306 -12.81 15.99 29.83
CA LEU A 306 -11.61 15.55 29.12
C LEU A 306 -11.38 16.33 27.81
N GLY A 307 -12.44 16.56 27.04
CA GLY A 307 -12.37 17.28 25.77
C GLY A 307 -11.86 18.71 25.93
N PHE A 308 -12.34 19.43 26.92
CA PHE A 308 -11.91 20.81 27.21
C PHE A 308 -10.42 20.87 27.59
N ARG A 309 -9.96 19.91 28.40
CA ARG A 309 -8.53 19.83 28.79
C ARG A 309 -7.63 19.47 27.62
N LEU A 310 -8.08 18.58 26.74
CA LEU A 310 -7.30 18.16 25.56
C LEU A 310 -7.25 19.23 24.47
N GLN A 311 -8.25 20.09 24.36
CA GLN A 311 -8.33 21.13 23.32
C GLN A 311 -7.08 22.02 23.29
N GLY A 312 -6.61 22.49 24.45
CA GLY A 312 -5.40 23.30 24.56
C GLY A 312 -4.11 22.56 24.17
N LEU A 313 -4.10 21.22 24.37
CA LEU A 313 -2.94 20.38 24.11
C LEU A 313 -2.85 19.92 22.64
N MET A 314 -3.94 20.03 21.88
CA MET A 314 -3.99 19.62 20.47
C MET A 314 -3.67 20.76 19.48
N GLN A 315 -3.22 21.90 19.98
CA GLN A 315 -2.89 23.05 19.13
C GLN A 315 -1.66 22.76 18.27
N ALA A 316 -1.76 23.13 16.98
CA ALA A 316 -0.66 23.13 16.03
C ALA A 316 -0.78 24.38 15.15
N GLN A 317 0.34 24.86 14.62
CA GLN A 317 0.30 25.99 13.71
C GLN A 317 -0.30 25.57 12.36
N LYS A 318 -1.41 26.19 11.99
CA LYS A 318 -2.04 26.00 10.68
C LYS A 318 -1.75 27.21 9.79
N TRP A 319 -1.21 26.93 8.61
CA TRP A 319 -1.17 27.94 7.54
C TRP A 319 -2.58 28.19 7.04
N LEU A 320 -3.06 29.41 7.22
CA LEU A 320 -4.30 29.83 6.56
C LEU A 320 -4.04 30.13 5.09
N PRO A 321 -4.98 29.80 4.19
CA PRO A 321 -4.85 30.19 2.80
C PRO A 321 -4.67 31.71 2.73
N VAL A 322 -3.70 32.15 1.92
CA VAL A 322 -3.37 33.54 1.71
C VAL A 322 -4.56 34.25 1.08
N MET A 323 -5.26 35.09 1.85
CA MET A 323 -6.41 35.86 1.37
C MET A 323 -5.91 37.19 0.76
N PRO A 324 -6.24 37.42 -0.52
CA PRO A 324 -5.92 38.72 -1.12
C PRO A 324 -6.64 39.89 -0.43
N GLY A 325 -5.89 40.87 0.03
CA GLY A 325 -6.40 42.03 0.76
C GLY A 325 -5.84 43.34 0.19
N VAL A 326 -6.24 44.45 0.82
CA VAL A 326 -5.78 45.81 0.47
C VAL A 326 -4.60 46.26 1.35
N ARG A 327 -4.14 45.43 2.28
CA ARG A 327 -3.01 45.67 3.20
C ARG A 327 -2.20 44.40 3.38
N GLY A 328 -0.89 44.52 3.58
CA GLY A 328 0.03 43.39 3.79
C GLY A 328 1.23 43.49 2.85
N ARG A 329 1.84 42.34 2.56
CA ARG A 329 2.95 42.21 1.61
C ARG A 329 2.39 42.17 0.18
N LEU A 330 2.92 43.00 -0.72
CA LEU A 330 2.56 42.99 -2.15
C LEU A 330 2.90 41.61 -2.76
N SER A 331 1.93 41.02 -3.43
CA SER A 331 2.12 39.76 -4.19
C SER A 331 2.25 40.08 -5.67
N SER A 332 3.44 39.83 -6.24
CA SER A 332 3.70 40.07 -7.67
C SER A 332 2.76 39.27 -8.58
N SER A 333 2.35 38.04 -8.16
CA SER A 333 1.40 37.20 -8.90
C SER A 333 -0.03 37.80 -8.97
N LEU A 334 -0.38 38.71 -8.07
CA LEU A 334 -1.69 39.34 -8.01
C LEU A 334 -1.72 40.75 -8.62
N CYS A 335 -0.56 41.30 -9.02
CA CYS A 335 -0.48 42.66 -9.58
C CYS A 335 -1.32 42.86 -10.84
N HIS A 336 -1.59 41.81 -11.62
CA HIS A 336 -2.49 41.89 -12.77
C HIS A 336 -3.90 42.37 -12.41
N ARG A 337 -4.34 42.21 -11.16
CA ARG A 337 -5.65 42.66 -10.67
C ARG A 337 -5.78 44.19 -10.65
N LEU A 338 -4.66 44.92 -10.53
CA LEU A 338 -4.66 46.39 -10.58
C LEU A 338 -5.11 46.89 -11.96
N ALA A 339 -4.77 46.18 -13.03
CA ALA A 339 -5.17 46.53 -14.38
C ALA A 339 -6.70 46.52 -14.60
N VAL A 340 -7.42 45.74 -13.78
CA VAL A 340 -8.90 45.66 -13.79
C VAL A 340 -9.54 46.39 -12.60
N GLY A 341 -8.80 47.31 -11.96
CA GLY A 341 -9.31 48.16 -10.88
C GLY A 341 -9.51 47.47 -9.54
N ASN A 342 -8.99 46.26 -9.34
CA ASN A 342 -9.13 45.50 -8.07
C ASN A 342 -7.89 45.72 -7.19
N PRO A 343 -8.00 46.48 -6.06
CA PRO A 343 -6.85 46.79 -5.19
C PRO A 343 -6.41 45.64 -4.26
N ARG A 344 -7.05 44.49 -4.32
CA ARG A 344 -6.72 43.31 -3.47
C ARG A 344 -5.51 42.54 -4.02
N VAL A 345 -4.33 43.19 -3.94
CA VAL A 345 -3.04 42.67 -4.43
C VAL A 345 -2.05 42.38 -3.30
N PHE A 346 -2.43 42.69 -2.08
CA PHE A 346 -1.62 42.42 -0.90
C PHE A 346 -2.04 41.11 -0.27
N VAL A 347 -1.05 40.43 0.28
CA VAL A 347 -1.26 39.16 1.00
C VAL A 347 -0.75 39.33 2.43
N LYS A 348 -1.52 38.82 3.38
CA LYS A 348 -1.14 38.79 4.76
C LYS A 348 -1.04 37.30 5.18
N ASN A 349 0.12 36.93 5.65
CA ASN A 349 0.32 35.62 6.26
C ASN A 349 -0.21 35.71 7.70
N ASP A 350 -1.41 35.26 7.94
CA ASP A 350 -1.92 35.09 9.29
C ASP A 350 -1.64 33.66 9.76
N PHE A 351 -0.78 33.55 10.77
CA PHE A 351 -0.68 32.32 11.54
C PHE A 351 -1.75 32.35 12.61
N ARG A 352 -2.70 31.44 12.52
CA ARG A 352 -3.60 31.16 13.65
C ARG A 352 -3.23 29.84 14.25
N GLU A 353 -3.03 29.81 15.56
CA GLU A 353 -2.96 28.57 16.30
C GLU A 353 -4.35 27.95 16.30
N SER A 354 -4.50 26.83 15.62
CA SER A 354 -5.71 26.02 15.64
C SER A 354 -5.30 24.56 15.65
N PRO A 355 -6.11 23.69 16.25
CA PRO A 355 -5.84 22.26 16.16
C PRO A 355 -5.68 21.83 14.70
N ASN A 356 -4.55 21.22 14.37
CA ASN A 356 -4.25 20.61 13.07
C ASN A 356 -3.42 19.34 13.35
N THR A 357 -4.08 18.39 13.99
CA THR A 357 -3.43 17.24 14.61
C THR A 357 -4.15 15.97 14.20
N ALA A 358 -3.40 15.01 13.65
CA ALA A 358 -3.86 13.64 13.52
C ALA A 358 -3.50 12.86 14.79
N VAL A 359 -4.49 12.19 15.37
CA VAL A 359 -4.31 11.31 16.52
C VAL A 359 -4.71 9.90 16.11
N HIS A 360 -3.84 8.93 16.28
CA HIS A 360 -4.16 7.53 16.05
C HIS A 360 -4.04 6.75 17.36
N ILE A 361 -5.13 6.07 17.74
CA ILE A 361 -5.13 5.18 18.90
C ILE A 361 -4.84 3.76 18.41
N LEU A 362 -3.77 3.17 18.93
CA LEU A 362 -3.39 1.79 18.70
C LEU A 362 -3.82 0.97 19.92
N LEU A 363 -4.91 0.22 19.77
CA LEU A 363 -5.60 -0.49 20.83
C LEU A 363 -5.17 -1.96 20.86
N ASP A 364 -4.52 -2.35 21.94
CA ASP A 364 -4.19 -3.74 22.20
C ASP A 364 -5.45 -4.55 22.54
N SER A 365 -5.59 -5.70 21.93
CA SER A 365 -6.63 -6.68 22.17
C SER A 365 -6.06 -8.10 22.04
N SER A 366 -4.78 -8.25 22.42
CA SER A 366 -4.07 -9.53 22.50
C SER A 366 -4.62 -10.44 23.60
N GLY A 367 -4.17 -11.68 23.62
CA GLY A 367 -4.66 -12.69 24.55
C GLY A 367 -4.30 -12.44 26.03
N SER A 368 -3.34 -11.51 26.31
CA SER A 368 -3.01 -11.08 27.68
C SER A 368 -4.11 -10.22 28.32
N MET A 369 -4.87 -9.49 27.47
CA MET A 369 -6.00 -8.69 27.93
C MET A 369 -7.05 -9.58 28.58
N THR A 370 -7.22 -9.45 29.91
CA THR A 370 -8.36 -10.06 30.61
C THR A 370 -9.67 -9.38 30.15
N ASP A 371 -10.81 -10.03 30.40
CA ASP A 371 -12.10 -9.43 30.05
C ASP A 371 -12.28 -8.06 30.69
N SER A 372 -11.86 -7.88 31.95
CA SER A 372 -11.89 -6.58 32.64
C SER A 372 -10.91 -5.57 32.05
N GLY A 373 -9.72 -6.00 31.63
CA GLY A 373 -8.71 -5.18 30.95
C GLY A 373 -9.20 -4.70 29.60
N LEU A 374 -9.73 -5.59 28.77
CA LEU A 374 -10.29 -5.23 27.47
C LEU A 374 -11.48 -4.27 27.60
N MET A 375 -12.38 -4.51 28.56
CA MET A 375 -13.49 -3.59 28.85
C MET A 375 -13.01 -2.20 29.25
N LEU A 376 -11.97 -2.13 30.10
CA LEU A 376 -11.37 -0.84 30.50
C LEU A 376 -10.68 -0.17 29.30
N ALA A 377 -9.90 -0.90 28.51
CA ALA A 377 -9.21 -0.39 27.32
C ALA A 377 -10.21 0.16 26.28
N ASN A 378 -11.29 -0.57 26.01
CA ASN A 378 -12.38 -0.10 25.14
C ASN A 378 -13.05 1.16 25.66
N ALA A 379 -13.34 1.22 26.99
CA ALA A 379 -13.92 2.38 27.62
C ALA A 379 -13.01 3.61 27.55
N VAL A 380 -11.71 3.42 27.76
CA VAL A 380 -10.66 4.44 27.63
C VAL A 380 -10.58 4.93 26.19
N CYS A 381 -10.53 4.01 25.24
CA CYS A 381 -10.45 4.32 23.82
C CYS A 381 -11.68 5.13 23.35
N TYR A 382 -12.88 4.74 23.76
CA TYR A 382 -14.11 5.49 23.48
C TYR A 382 -14.08 6.89 24.13
N ALA A 383 -13.67 6.99 25.39
CA ALA A 383 -13.63 8.27 26.13
C ALA A 383 -12.66 9.27 25.46
N VAL A 384 -11.45 8.81 25.12
CA VAL A 384 -10.44 9.62 24.41
C VAL A 384 -10.93 9.99 23.02
N GLY A 385 -11.46 9.02 22.30
CA GLY A 385 -12.00 9.24 20.96
C GLY A 385 -13.14 10.25 20.93
N LYS A 386 -14.07 10.15 21.86
CA LYS A 386 -15.19 11.10 22.01
C LYS A 386 -14.72 12.51 22.34
N ALA A 387 -13.75 12.62 23.25
CA ALA A 387 -13.16 13.90 23.63
C ALA A 387 -12.43 14.57 22.48
N LEU A 388 -11.62 13.81 21.71
CA LEU A 388 -10.86 14.31 20.58
C LEU A 388 -11.73 14.65 19.37
N GLN A 389 -12.75 13.85 19.08
CA GLN A 389 -13.70 14.14 17.99
C GLN A 389 -14.47 15.45 18.18
N GLY A 390 -14.65 15.88 19.43
CA GLY A 390 -15.27 17.17 19.76
C GLY A 390 -14.38 18.39 19.48
N ILE A 391 -13.09 18.17 19.18
CA ILE A 391 -12.13 19.26 18.96
C ILE A 391 -11.98 19.49 17.45
N SER A 392 -12.40 20.68 16.99
CA SER A 392 -12.26 21.04 15.56
C SER A 392 -10.79 21.04 15.14
N GLY A 393 -10.47 20.41 14.00
CA GLY A 393 -9.11 20.28 13.47
C GLY A 393 -8.31 19.11 14.03
N VAL A 394 -8.94 18.21 14.80
CA VAL A 394 -8.36 16.92 15.18
C VAL A 394 -8.95 15.83 14.30
N ASN A 395 -8.08 15.06 13.66
CA ASN A 395 -8.41 13.90 12.83
C ASN A 395 -8.06 12.62 13.58
N LEU A 396 -9.08 11.85 13.95
CA LEU A 396 -8.93 10.66 14.79
C LEU A 396 -8.96 9.38 13.95
N GLY A 397 -8.05 8.46 14.23
CA GLY A 397 -8.08 7.07 13.78
C GLY A 397 -7.93 6.10 14.95
N ILE A 398 -8.47 4.90 14.85
CA ILE A 398 -8.36 3.84 15.85
C ILE A 398 -8.13 2.52 15.15
N THR A 399 -7.08 1.80 15.55
CA THR A 399 -6.78 0.47 15.04
C THR A 399 -6.55 -0.49 16.19
N ALA A 400 -7.23 -1.63 16.17
CA ALA A 400 -6.98 -2.71 17.13
C ALA A 400 -5.94 -3.71 16.60
N PHE A 401 -5.14 -4.26 17.48
CA PHE A 401 -4.20 -5.34 17.18
C PHE A 401 -4.21 -6.40 18.30
N PRO A 402 -3.97 -7.68 17.94
CA PRO A 402 -3.94 -8.23 16.60
C PRO A 402 -5.33 -8.28 15.95
N GLY A 403 -5.36 -8.25 14.63
CA GLY A 403 -6.55 -8.60 13.86
C GLY A 403 -6.67 -10.11 13.64
N ALA A 404 -7.84 -10.61 13.22
CA ALA A 404 -8.00 -11.99 12.78
C ALA A 404 -7.45 -12.17 11.36
N ASN A 405 -6.64 -13.20 11.15
CA ASN A 405 -6.13 -13.55 9.83
C ASN A 405 -6.77 -14.84 9.31
N ARG A 406 -7.24 -14.81 8.07
CA ARG A 406 -7.56 -16.01 7.30
C ARG A 406 -6.44 -16.40 6.32
N ALA A 407 -5.41 -15.56 6.15
CA ALA A 407 -4.31 -15.80 5.22
C ALA A 407 -3.05 -16.32 5.92
N LYS A 408 -2.25 -17.09 5.21
CA LYS A 408 -1.05 -17.76 5.72
C LYS A 408 0.02 -16.76 6.20
N GLY A 409 0.29 -16.71 7.49
CA GLY A 409 1.63 -16.38 8.02
C GLY A 409 1.98 -14.92 8.29
N GLY A 410 1.06 -13.94 8.21
CA GLY A 410 1.34 -12.53 8.51
C GLY A 410 0.78 -12.02 9.85
N THR A 411 1.31 -10.91 10.36
CA THR A 411 0.67 -10.14 11.43
C THR A 411 -0.51 -9.34 10.88
N THR A 412 -1.56 -9.15 11.67
CA THR A 412 -2.75 -8.45 11.23
C THR A 412 -3.16 -7.35 12.20
N VAL A 413 -3.72 -6.29 11.66
CA VAL A 413 -4.38 -5.22 12.41
C VAL A 413 -5.83 -5.08 11.93
N ALA A 414 -6.71 -4.58 12.79
CA ALA A 414 -8.10 -4.35 12.45
C ALA A 414 -8.46 -2.87 12.67
N PRO A 415 -8.63 -2.08 11.61
CA PRO A 415 -9.14 -0.71 11.73
C PRO A 415 -10.53 -0.71 12.38
N VAL A 416 -10.67 0.02 13.49
CA VAL A 416 -11.93 0.25 14.21
C VAL A 416 -12.57 1.56 13.77
N LEU A 417 -11.73 2.56 13.52
CA LEU A 417 -12.11 3.87 13.00
C LEU A 417 -11.03 4.36 12.04
N ARG A 418 -11.39 4.66 10.81
CA ARG A 418 -10.47 5.28 9.85
C ARG A 418 -10.43 6.80 10.07
N HIS A 419 -9.30 7.43 9.72
CA HIS A 419 -9.20 8.88 9.73
C HIS A 419 -10.27 9.50 8.81
N GLY A 420 -10.91 10.56 9.29
CA GLY A 420 -12.01 11.21 8.58
C GLY A 420 -13.41 10.63 8.86
N GLU A 421 -13.51 9.47 9.50
CA GLU A 421 -14.79 8.86 9.89
C GLU A 421 -15.30 9.36 11.25
N LYS A 422 -16.59 9.15 11.50
CA LYS A 422 -17.20 9.45 12.80
C LYS A 422 -17.06 8.27 13.74
N LEU A 423 -16.66 8.56 14.99
CA LEU A 423 -16.54 7.55 16.05
C LEU A 423 -17.89 6.84 16.27
N THR A 424 -17.83 5.52 16.29
CA THR A 424 -18.92 4.64 16.70
C THR A 424 -18.60 4.03 18.06
N ALA A 425 -19.61 3.51 18.75
CA ALA A 425 -19.42 2.82 20.03
C ALA A 425 -19.10 1.32 19.85
N ARG A 426 -18.44 0.94 18.72
CA ARG A 426 -18.12 -0.46 18.38
C ARG A 426 -16.64 -0.72 18.59
N PHE A 427 -16.33 -1.69 19.46
CA PHE A 427 -14.96 -2.02 19.86
C PHE A 427 -14.76 -3.53 19.88
N PRO A 428 -13.49 -4.02 19.96
CA PRO A 428 -13.19 -5.45 20.04
C PRO A 428 -13.98 -6.15 21.15
N GLU A 429 -14.67 -7.23 20.79
CA GLU A 429 -15.48 -8.02 21.73
C GLU A 429 -14.64 -9.02 22.51
N ILE A 430 -13.59 -9.56 21.90
CA ILE A 430 -12.78 -10.66 22.42
C ILE A 430 -11.30 -10.34 22.26
N ALA A 431 -10.54 -10.61 23.32
CA ALA A 431 -9.09 -10.59 23.31
C ALA A 431 -8.56 -11.95 22.82
N TYR A 432 -7.57 -11.95 21.92
CA TYR A 432 -6.90 -13.15 21.43
C TYR A 432 -5.59 -12.84 20.71
N GLY A 433 -4.72 -13.85 20.61
CA GLY A 433 -3.51 -13.79 19.81
C GLY A 433 -2.31 -13.18 20.53
N MET A 434 -1.28 -12.94 19.77
CA MET A 434 0.00 -12.37 20.20
C MET A 434 -0.07 -10.84 20.26
N THR A 435 1.03 -10.17 20.65
CA THR A 435 1.12 -8.70 20.80
C THR A 435 2.09 -8.10 19.77
N PRO A 436 1.76 -8.10 18.45
CA PRO A 436 2.63 -7.57 17.39
C PRO A 436 2.66 -6.03 17.38
N MET A 437 3.10 -5.45 18.49
CA MET A 437 3.10 -3.99 18.70
C MET A 437 3.98 -3.26 17.70
N ALA A 438 5.17 -3.78 17.42
CA ALA A 438 6.13 -3.16 16.52
C ALA A 438 5.56 -3.05 15.09
N GLU A 439 5.04 -4.15 14.57
CA GLU A 439 4.45 -4.24 13.25
C GLU A 439 3.17 -3.38 13.13
N SER A 440 2.37 -3.36 14.19
CA SER A 440 1.15 -2.55 14.26
C SER A 440 1.45 -1.06 14.30
N LEU A 441 2.46 -0.65 15.08
CA LEU A 441 2.96 0.73 15.11
C LEU A 441 3.49 1.16 13.74
N TRP A 442 4.23 0.28 13.08
CA TRP A 442 4.76 0.52 11.75
C TRP A 442 3.65 0.74 10.72
N TRP A 443 2.61 -0.12 10.73
CA TRP A 443 1.44 0.03 9.88
C TRP A 443 0.73 1.38 10.12
N VAL A 444 0.50 1.75 11.39
CA VAL A 444 -0.13 3.03 11.74
C VAL A 444 0.69 4.22 11.24
N MET A 445 2.02 4.19 11.41
CA MET A 445 2.88 5.26 10.91
C MET A 445 2.75 5.45 9.39
N GLN A 446 2.66 4.36 8.63
CA GLN A 446 2.47 4.41 7.19
C GLN A 446 1.13 5.07 6.82
N GLN A 447 0.03 4.69 7.48
CA GLN A 447 -1.27 5.32 7.27
C GLN A 447 -1.24 6.82 7.61
N MET A 448 -0.59 7.18 8.71
CA MET A 448 -0.50 8.57 9.14
C MET A 448 0.43 9.42 8.26
N CYS A 449 1.41 8.84 7.57
CA CYS A 449 2.23 9.56 6.61
C CYS A 449 1.40 10.16 5.45
N LEU A 450 0.27 9.55 5.11
CA LEU A 450 -0.63 10.01 4.05
C LEU A 450 -1.54 11.18 4.49
N LEU A 451 -1.53 11.54 5.77
CA LEU A 451 -2.39 12.59 6.33
C LEU A 451 -1.74 13.98 6.23
N HIS A 452 -2.56 14.98 5.98
CA HIS A 452 -2.13 16.37 5.80
C HIS A 452 -1.87 17.14 7.11
N GLU A 453 -2.26 16.57 8.25
CA GLU A 453 -2.08 17.19 9.56
C GLU A 453 -0.59 17.33 9.89
N SER A 454 -0.23 18.53 10.34
CA SER A 454 1.18 18.88 10.63
C SER A 454 1.72 18.19 11.88
N ARG A 455 0.86 17.91 12.86
CA ARG A 455 1.19 17.21 14.09
C ARG A 455 0.58 15.81 14.07
N LYS A 456 1.38 14.81 14.39
CA LYS A 456 0.97 13.40 14.34
C LYS A 456 1.27 12.71 15.66
N ILE A 457 0.21 12.27 16.33
CA ILE A 457 0.26 11.66 17.65
C ILE A 457 -0.21 10.21 17.56
N ILE A 458 0.54 9.27 18.15
CA ILE A 458 0.14 7.87 18.29
C ILE A 458 0.02 7.57 19.78
N LEU A 459 -1.18 7.15 20.21
CA LEU A 459 -1.46 6.73 21.58
C LEU A 459 -1.62 5.21 21.59
N ILE A 460 -0.73 4.50 22.27
CA ILE A 460 -0.78 3.06 22.43
C ILE A 460 -1.50 2.74 23.75
N ILE A 461 -2.51 1.89 23.69
CA ILE A 461 -3.25 1.38 24.86
C ILE A 461 -3.01 -0.12 24.92
N THR A 462 -2.30 -0.62 25.94
CA THR A 462 -1.87 -2.02 26.06
C THR A 462 -1.81 -2.47 27.53
N ASP A 463 -1.96 -3.77 27.78
CA ASP A 463 -1.70 -4.41 29.07
C ASP A 463 -0.47 -5.33 29.07
N GLY A 464 0.18 -5.48 27.91
CA GLY A 464 1.21 -6.50 27.71
C GLY A 464 2.54 -6.00 27.18
N GLU A 465 3.49 -6.93 27.15
CA GLU A 465 4.77 -6.75 26.48
C GLU A 465 4.61 -7.08 24.97
N PRO A 466 5.35 -6.39 24.09
CA PRO A 466 5.35 -6.74 22.67
C PRO A 466 6.02 -8.09 22.44
N ASP A 467 5.65 -8.77 21.37
CA ASP A 467 6.25 -10.04 20.92
C ASP A 467 7.77 -9.93 20.75
N SER A 468 8.26 -8.74 20.39
CA SER A 468 9.67 -8.42 20.27
C SER A 468 9.96 -7.03 20.83
N ILE A 469 10.58 -6.98 22.00
CA ILE A 469 11.03 -5.71 22.62
C ILE A 469 12.02 -4.95 21.72
N PRO A 470 13.05 -5.60 21.11
CA PRO A 470 13.98 -4.89 20.23
C PRO A 470 13.31 -4.30 18.99
N ALA A 471 12.37 -5.01 18.38
CA ALA A 471 11.61 -4.52 17.23
C ALA A 471 10.72 -3.33 17.62
N ALA A 472 10.04 -3.40 18.77
CA ALA A 472 9.23 -2.31 19.27
C ALA A 472 10.07 -1.05 19.57
N GLN A 473 11.23 -1.21 20.22
CA GLN A 473 12.15 -0.10 20.47
C GLN A 473 12.63 0.56 19.18
N GLU A 474 12.99 -0.23 18.16
CA GLU A 474 13.39 0.32 16.86
C GLU A 474 12.22 1.06 16.18
N ALA A 475 11.00 0.49 16.21
CA ALA A 475 9.82 1.15 15.67
C ALA A 475 9.53 2.49 16.36
N PHE A 476 9.64 2.59 17.69
CA PHE A 476 9.49 3.85 18.43
C PHE A 476 10.58 4.86 18.08
N LYS A 477 11.82 4.41 17.94
CA LYS A 477 12.95 5.26 17.52
C LYS A 477 12.74 5.84 16.12
N GLN A 478 12.23 5.02 15.19
CA GLN A 478 11.91 5.47 13.86
C GLN A 478 10.71 6.45 13.86
N ALA A 479 9.68 6.18 14.67
CA ALA A 479 8.58 7.12 14.87
C ALA A 479 9.07 8.50 15.30
N GLN A 480 9.93 8.54 16.31
CA GLN A 480 10.51 9.78 16.82
C GLN A 480 11.34 10.52 15.76
N LYS A 481 12.20 9.82 15.01
CA LYS A 481 12.99 10.39 13.91
C LYS A 481 12.12 11.02 12.84
N LYS A 482 10.94 10.45 12.57
CA LYS A 482 9.98 10.95 11.56
C LYS A 482 9.04 12.02 12.11
N GLY A 483 9.20 12.44 13.35
CA GLY A 483 8.42 13.50 13.99
C GLY A 483 7.04 13.06 14.49
N PHE A 484 6.83 11.75 14.68
CA PHE A 484 5.65 11.26 15.39
C PHE A 484 5.84 11.40 16.91
N GLU A 485 4.79 11.82 17.59
CA GLU A 485 4.72 11.82 19.04
C GLU A 485 4.06 10.52 19.51
N CYS A 486 4.79 9.65 20.20
CA CYS A 486 4.27 8.39 20.71
C CYS A 486 4.06 8.46 22.23
N TYR A 487 2.88 8.04 22.66
CA TYR A 487 2.48 7.98 24.06
C TYR A 487 1.93 6.59 24.40
N GLY A 488 2.19 6.12 25.61
CA GLY A 488 1.75 4.82 26.11
C GLY A 488 0.78 4.94 27.27
N LEU A 489 -0.29 4.17 27.24
CA LEU A 489 -1.22 4.00 28.33
C LEU A 489 -1.31 2.52 28.71
N GLY A 490 -0.70 2.17 29.84
CA GLY A 490 -0.77 0.82 30.39
C GLY A 490 -2.10 0.57 31.09
N ILE A 491 -2.75 -0.52 30.73
CA ILE A 491 -3.99 -0.97 31.39
C ILE A 491 -3.62 -1.99 32.47
N MET A 492 -3.69 -1.59 33.71
CA MET A 492 -3.38 -2.45 34.87
C MET A 492 -1.97 -3.07 34.86
N CYS A 493 -1.12 -2.67 33.90
CA CYS A 493 0.22 -3.22 33.71
C CYS A 493 1.26 -2.14 33.31
N PRO A 494 2.47 -2.13 33.92
CA PRO A 494 3.48 -1.11 33.64
C PRO A 494 4.41 -1.44 32.46
N SER A 495 4.20 -2.53 31.72
CA SER A 495 5.12 -3.00 30.68
C SER A 495 5.43 -1.94 29.62
N ILE A 496 4.46 -1.12 29.21
CA ILE A 496 4.69 -0.03 28.26
C ILE A 496 5.72 1.01 28.76
N SER A 497 5.91 1.13 30.08
CA SER A 497 6.87 2.06 30.67
C SER A 497 8.33 1.68 30.40
N THR A 498 8.60 0.43 30.05
CA THR A 498 9.95 -0.02 29.64
C THR A 498 10.30 0.45 28.22
N LEU A 499 9.28 0.62 27.36
CA LEU A 499 9.42 1.10 25.99
C LEU A 499 9.37 2.64 25.90
N LEU A 500 8.52 3.25 26.72
CA LEU A 500 8.27 4.69 26.74
C LEU A 500 8.38 5.25 28.16
N PRO A 501 9.58 5.25 28.77
CA PRO A 501 9.75 5.55 30.21
C PRO A 501 9.30 6.97 30.62
N HIS A 502 9.35 7.93 29.70
CA HIS A 502 8.96 9.31 29.95
C HIS A 502 7.67 9.74 29.25
N ALA A 503 7.09 8.85 28.47
CA ALA A 503 5.90 9.11 27.65
C ALA A 503 4.81 8.06 27.87
N SER A 504 4.74 7.46 29.05
CA SER A 504 3.72 6.50 29.43
C SER A 504 3.16 6.75 30.82
N ARG A 505 1.93 6.25 31.02
CA ARG A 505 1.25 6.20 32.34
C ARG A 505 0.50 4.88 32.43
N VAL A 506 0.23 4.46 33.67
CA VAL A 506 -0.56 3.27 33.95
C VAL A 506 -1.87 3.71 34.58
N ILE A 507 -2.96 3.08 34.19
CA ILE A 507 -4.27 3.27 34.77
C ILE A 507 -4.90 1.92 35.16
N GLU A 508 -5.59 1.90 36.30
CA GLU A 508 -6.31 0.75 36.82
C GLU A 508 -7.84 0.95 36.74
N ALA A 509 -8.25 2.21 36.60
CA ALA A 509 -9.66 2.57 36.49
C ALA A 509 -9.87 3.84 35.65
N LEU A 510 -11.04 3.93 35.02
CA LEU A 510 -11.40 5.03 34.10
C LEU A 510 -11.26 6.45 34.69
N PRO A 511 -11.55 6.73 35.98
CA PRO A 511 -11.34 8.07 36.57
C PRO A 511 -9.87 8.55 36.51
N GLN A 512 -8.91 7.65 36.46
CA GLN A 512 -7.49 7.99 36.38
C GLN A 512 -7.06 8.47 34.96
N LEU A 513 -7.91 8.26 33.94
CA LEU A 513 -7.62 8.58 32.55
C LEU A 513 -7.32 10.06 32.33
N ALA A 514 -8.16 10.96 32.85
CA ALA A 514 -7.99 12.39 32.58
C ALA A 514 -6.71 12.98 33.18
N PRO A 515 -6.32 12.69 34.43
CA PRO A 515 -5.01 13.08 34.96
C PRO A 515 -3.85 12.47 34.16
N ALA A 516 -3.91 11.16 33.88
CA ALA A 516 -2.85 10.45 33.16
C ALA A 516 -2.58 11.02 31.76
N LEU A 517 -3.62 11.27 30.97
CA LEU A 517 -3.49 11.88 29.65
C LEU A 517 -2.98 13.32 29.72
N PHE A 518 -3.43 14.10 30.70
CA PHE A 518 -2.98 15.47 30.86
C PHE A 518 -1.48 15.50 31.16
N GLU A 519 -1.00 14.70 32.11
CA GLU A 519 0.42 14.60 32.44
C GLU A 519 1.28 14.11 31.26
N LEU A 520 0.77 13.15 30.46
CA LEU A 520 1.45 12.65 29.28
C LEU A 520 1.65 13.76 28.25
N LEU A 521 0.60 14.49 27.92
CA LEU A 521 0.61 15.49 26.88
C LEU A 521 1.28 16.81 27.33
N GLU A 522 1.17 17.20 28.59
CA GLU A 522 1.87 18.35 29.15
C GLU A 522 3.39 18.13 29.17
N GLY A 523 3.83 16.93 29.52
CA GLY A 523 5.26 16.55 29.47
C GLY A 523 5.89 16.69 28.08
N ALA A 524 5.09 16.63 27.01
CA ALA A 524 5.52 16.86 25.64
C ALA A 524 5.82 18.34 25.36
N PHE A 525 5.01 19.24 25.89
CA PHE A 525 5.24 20.68 25.70
C PHE A 525 6.53 21.17 26.35
N ARG A 526 6.89 20.63 27.51
CA ARG A 526 8.13 21.00 28.21
C ARG A 526 9.41 20.52 27.53
N ARG A 527 9.32 19.56 26.57
CA ARG A 527 10.48 19.02 25.84
C ARG A 527 10.73 19.71 24.50
N ASN A 528 9.72 20.39 23.97
CA ASN A 528 9.83 21.11 22.68
C ASN A 528 10.08 22.61 22.84
N THR A 529 10.17 23.12 24.09
CA THR A 529 10.68 24.44 24.45
C THR A 529 12.10 24.34 25.00
#